data_b5f8defb146ac205c9a1535703ed2f1b
#
_entry.id   b5f8defb146ac205c9a1535703ed2f1b
#
_cell.length_a   1.000
_cell.length_b   1.000
_cell.length_c   1.000
_cell.angle_alpha   90.00
_cell.angle_beta   90.00
_cell.angle_gamma   90.00
#
_symmetry.space_group_name_H-M   'P 1'
#
loop_
_entity.id
_entity.type
_entity.pdbx_description
1 polymer ?
#
loop_
_entity_poly.entity_id
_entity_poly.type
_entity_poly.pdbx_seq_one_letter_code
_entity_poly.pdbx_strand_id
1 'polypeptide(L)'
;MELHRNLLEEIRAEQGLRMESMKKYYPFFEIVSHDLKQFQNGKYKSIDIGYVLMAVLRMLIEENNFNNTGVTYTDYLNFVIPFLESEFALDCTPEEYAQLAGYVFDKIKNDGKPFSYEFYDPEEKIRKVARVWLMKSHFQEGNIYYYITESGIEFYLNTKEFKEESKISIQQLLLEKMIRTQNFKGGREIVKRICNEVLKLKMQKREVLQVLVHDLKNGLSLYREFFQESVCWFDEEHDLFMKNTRLIAGAMSMLSPVDQIKNKEEIFLLDSELKRAMAMHSELLSECMDLRRKVDSMVELSLIHIW
;
A
#
# COMPACT_ATOMS: atom_id res chain seq x y z
N MET A 1 -17.05 -26.08 27.76
CA MET A 1 -15.68 -25.81 28.20
C MET A 1 -14.66 -25.97 27.05
N GLU A 2 -14.79 -26.98 26.22
CA GLU A 2 -13.87 -27.26 25.08
C GLU A 2 -13.93 -26.18 23.99
N LEU A 3 -15.12 -25.68 23.65
CA LEU A 3 -15.33 -24.61 22.67
C LEU A 3 -14.62 -23.29 23.05
N HIS A 4 -14.62 -22.92 24.33
CA HIS A 4 -13.91 -21.74 24.83
C HIS A 4 -12.39 -21.93 24.86
N ARG A 5 -11.92 -23.16 24.98
CA ARG A 5 -10.48 -23.44 24.98
C ARG A 5 -9.90 -23.31 23.57
N ASN A 6 -10.59 -23.84 22.56
CA ASN A 6 -10.18 -23.69 21.15
C ASN A 6 -10.22 -22.23 20.72
N LEU A 7 -11.26 -21.48 21.10
CA LEU A 7 -11.35 -20.05 20.81
C LEU A 7 -10.19 -19.25 21.47
N LEU A 8 -9.80 -19.60 22.69
CA LEU A 8 -8.66 -18.94 23.36
C LEU A 8 -7.33 -19.24 22.68
N GLU A 9 -7.13 -20.44 22.14
CA GLU A 9 -5.94 -20.80 21.39
C GLU A 9 -5.89 -20.07 20.03
N GLU A 10 -7.01 -20.01 19.30
CA GLU A 10 -7.14 -19.22 18.09
C GLU A 10 -6.89 -17.72 18.33
N ILE A 11 -7.48 -17.15 19.39
CA ILE A 11 -7.26 -15.75 19.77
C ILE A 11 -5.76 -15.50 20.04
N ARG A 12 -5.08 -16.40 20.75
CA ARG A 12 -3.64 -16.23 21.03
C ARG A 12 -2.80 -16.22 19.76
N ALA A 13 -3.04 -17.16 18.84
CA ALA A 13 -2.31 -17.26 17.60
C ALA A 13 -2.57 -16.06 16.66
N GLU A 14 -3.83 -15.66 16.50
CA GLU A 14 -4.19 -14.56 15.58
C GLU A 14 -3.90 -13.17 16.14
N GLN A 15 -4.16 -12.92 17.43
CA GLN A 15 -4.05 -11.58 18.00
C GLN A 15 -2.60 -11.11 18.10
N GLY A 16 -1.64 -12.00 18.28
CA GLY A 16 -0.21 -11.66 18.25
C GLY A 16 0.19 -11.01 16.93
N LEU A 17 -0.19 -11.63 15.82
CA LEU A 17 0.06 -11.10 14.46
C LEU A 17 -0.69 -9.80 14.19
N ARG A 18 -1.94 -9.67 14.68
CA ARG A 18 -2.73 -8.44 14.53
C ARG A 18 -2.09 -7.28 15.31
N MET A 19 -1.66 -7.51 16.54
CA MET A 19 -0.98 -6.50 17.35
C MET A 19 0.34 -6.08 16.71
N GLU A 20 1.13 -7.02 16.21
CA GLU A 20 2.33 -6.68 15.44
C GLU A 20 2.01 -5.86 14.18
N SER A 21 0.92 -6.17 13.48
CA SER A 21 0.50 -5.44 12.29
C SER A 21 0.10 -3.98 12.57
N MET A 22 -0.31 -3.65 13.80
CA MET A 22 -0.64 -2.28 14.20
C MET A 22 0.58 -1.35 14.23
N LYS A 23 1.80 -1.89 14.27
CA LYS A 23 3.05 -1.10 14.23
C LYS A 23 3.11 -0.11 13.08
N LYS A 24 2.52 -0.47 11.92
CA LYS A 24 2.55 0.37 10.71
C LYS A 24 1.74 1.66 10.84
N TYR A 25 0.72 1.68 11.70
CA TYR A 25 -0.11 2.85 11.95
C TYR A 25 0.43 3.73 13.08
N TYR A 26 1.30 3.19 13.92
CA TYR A 26 1.80 3.87 15.11
C TYR A 26 2.50 5.21 14.78
N PRO A 27 3.36 5.33 13.75
CA PRO A 27 4.01 6.60 13.43
C PRO A 27 3.03 7.74 13.14
N PHE A 28 1.92 7.46 12.48
CA PHE A 28 0.89 8.46 12.21
C PHE A 28 0.29 9.00 13.51
N PHE A 29 -0.17 8.11 14.38
CA PHE A 29 -0.79 8.53 15.64
C PHE A 29 0.20 9.22 16.56
N GLU A 30 1.46 8.79 16.58
CA GLU A 30 2.52 9.43 17.34
C GLU A 30 2.77 10.86 16.84
N ILE A 31 2.89 11.08 15.53
CA ILE A 31 3.09 12.40 14.94
C ILE A 31 1.88 13.32 15.20
N VAL A 32 0.67 12.80 14.99
CA VAL A 32 -0.57 13.58 15.19
C VAL A 32 -0.81 13.91 16.66
N SER A 33 -0.38 13.05 17.59
CA SER A 33 -0.48 13.31 19.04
C SER A 33 0.38 14.49 19.49
N HIS A 34 1.48 14.77 18.79
CA HIS A 34 2.33 15.95 18.99
C HIS A 34 1.79 17.15 18.23
N ASP A 35 0.49 17.44 18.39
CA ASP A 35 -0.18 18.47 17.65
C ASP A 35 0.52 19.84 17.78
N LEU A 36 0.26 20.74 16.82
CA LEU A 36 0.86 22.07 16.75
C LEU A 36 0.28 23.04 17.80
N LYS A 37 -0.56 22.56 18.74
CA LYS A 37 -1.19 23.40 19.78
C LYS A 37 -0.18 24.05 20.71
N GLN A 38 0.95 23.41 20.94
CA GLN A 38 2.02 23.93 21.79
C GLN A 38 3.15 24.59 21.00
N PHE A 39 3.25 24.33 19.70
CA PHE A 39 4.29 24.90 18.87
C PHE A 39 4.03 26.39 18.66
N GLN A 40 5.01 27.23 19.00
CA GLN A 40 4.92 28.69 18.96
C GLN A 40 3.62 29.25 19.58
N ASN A 41 3.30 28.84 20.81
CA ASN A 41 2.12 29.27 21.56
C ASN A 41 0.78 28.98 20.85
N GLY A 42 0.73 27.96 20.00
CA GLY A 42 -0.49 27.55 19.31
C GLY A 42 -0.85 28.38 18.09
N LYS A 43 0.07 29.14 17.54
CA LYS A 43 -0.13 29.91 16.29
C LYS A 43 -0.64 29.02 15.16
N TYR A 44 -0.18 27.79 15.10
CA TYR A 44 -0.45 26.83 14.01
C TYR A 44 -1.47 25.74 14.35
N LYS A 45 -2.29 25.95 15.37
CA LYS A 45 -3.30 24.98 15.84
C LYS A 45 -4.35 24.59 14.79
N SER A 46 -4.52 25.40 13.75
CA SER A 46 -5.46 25.13 12.64
C SER A 46 -4.91 24.19 11.60
N ILE A 47 -3.61 23.86 11.65
CA ILE A 47 -2.99 22.95 10.69
C ILE A 47 -3.22 21.52 11.13
N ASP A 48 -3.75 20.71 10.23
CA ASP A 48 -3.79 19.27 10.37
C ASP A 48 -2.43 18.66 9.97
N ILE A 49 -1.60 18.36 10.98
CA ILE A 49 -0.28 17.75 10.74
C ILE A 49 -0.38 16.37 10.09
N GLY A 50 -1.50 15.63 10.32
CA GLY A 50 -1.75 14.35 9.66
C GLY A 50 -1.94 14.52 8.15
N TYR A 51 -2.68 15.55 7.72
CA TYR A 51 -2.84 15.89 6.31
C TYR A 51 -1.50 16.27 5.66
N VAL A 52 -0.70 17.11 6.34
CA VAL A 52 0.65 17.47 5.87
C VAL A 52 1.55 16.24 5.77
N LEU A 53 1.53 15.35 6.77
CA LEU A 53 2.27 14.08 6.73
C LEU A 53 1.90 13.25 5.51
N MET A 54 0.60 13.08 5.23
CA MET A 54 0.16 12.30 4.08
C MET A 54 0.60 12.91 2.75
N ALA A 55 0.58 14.25 2.62
CA ALA A 55 1.10 14.94 1.44
C ALA A 55 2.61 14.73 1.25
N VAL A 56 3.39 14.82 2.33
CA VAL A 56 4.84 14.56 2.30
C VAL A 56 5.16 13.11 1.94
N LEU A 57 4.43 12.14 2.49
CA LEU A 57 4.61 10.74 2.13
C LEU A 57 4.29 10.50 0.65
N ARG A 58 3.26 11.15 0.10
CA ARG A 58 2.93 11.07 -1.33
C ARG A 58 4.06 11.63 -2.19
N MET A 59 4.59 12.80 -1.85
CA MET A 59 5.73 13.39 -2.54
C MET A 59 6.96 12.47 -2.53
N LEU A 60 7.30 11.90 -1.35
CA LEU A 60 8.41 10.96 -1.24
C LEU A 60 8.17 9.67 -2.07
N ILE A 61 6.94 9.18 -2.16
CA ILE A 61 6.60 8.04 -3.02
C ILE A 61 6.82 8.38 -4.49
N GLU A 62 6.35 9.56 -4.95
CA GLU A 62 6.55 10.00 -6.33
C GLU A 62 8.04 10.07 -6.68
N GLU A 63 8.82 10.82 -5.90
CA GLU A 63 10.24 11.05 -6.20
C GLU A 63 11.08 9.77 -6.08
N ASN A 64 10.89 8.98 -5.04
CA ASN A 64 11.74 7.81 -4.81
C ASN A 64 11.39 6.58 -5.66
N ASN A 65 10.11 6.38 -6.03
CA ASN A 65 9.71 5.17 -6.74
C ASN A 65 9.43 5.42 -8.22
N PHE A 66 8.84 6.57 -8.58
CA PHE A 66 8.55 6.86 -10.00
C PHE A 66 9.72 7.59 -10.66
N ASN A 67 10.31 8.59 -10.01
CA ASN A 67 11.44 9.33 -10.56
C ASN A 67 12.81 8.71 -10.23
N ASN A 68 12.87 7.75 -9.29
CA ASN A 68 14.10 7.11 -8.79
C ASN A 68 15.14 8.10 -8.23
N THR A 69 14.70 9.22 -7.70
CA THR A 69 15.56 10.27 -7.15
C THR A 69 15.48 10.29 -5.62
N GLY A 70 16.59 10.52 -4.96
CA GLY A 70 16.58 10.85 -3.53
C GLY A 70 16.10 12.26 -3.34
N VAL A 71 15.33 12.52 -2.29
CA VAL A 71 14.81 13.84 -1.94
C VAL A 71 15.77 14.52 -0.98
N THR A 72 16.27 15.71 -1.32
CA THR A 72 17.05 16.54 -0.39
C THR A 72 16.13 17.33 0.53
N TYR A 73 16.68 17.88 1.61
CA TYR A 73 15.92 18.78 2.48
C TYR A 73 15.42 20.04 1.73
N THR A 74 16.18 20.51 0.75
CA THR A 74 15.76 21.63 -0.11
C THR A 74 14.57 21.25 -0.98
N ASP A 75 14.57 20.08 -1.57
CA ASP A 75 13.43 19.58 -2.38
C ASP A 75 12.17 19.45 -1.50
N TYR A 76 12.34 18.95 -0.27
CA TYR A 76 11.25 18.90 0.70
C TYR A 76 10.69 20.31 0.99
N LEU A 77 11.52 21.31 1.25
CA LEU A 77 11.08 22.69 1.51
C LEU A 77 10.37 23.29 0.29
N ASN A 78 10.89 23.05 -0.91
CA ASN A 78 10.31 23.52 -2.17
C ASN A 78 8.91 22.93 -2.44
N PHE A 79 8.62 21.78 -1.89
CA PHE A 79 7.29 21.16 -1.94
C PHE A 79 6.38 21.62 -0.81
N VAL A 80 6.88 21.55 0.45
CA VAL A 80 6.00 21.68 1.61
C VAL A 80 5.61 23.13 1.92
N ILE A 81 6.48 24.11 1.64
CA ILE A 81 6.17 25.51 1.89
C ILE A 81 5.02 25.99 0.99
N PRO A 82 5.06 25.84 -0.36
CA PRO A 82 3.93 26.17 -1.22
C PRO A 82 2.65 25.39 -0.88
N PHE A 83 2.79 24.13 -0.46
CA PHE A 83 1.65 23.33 -0.02
C PHE A 83 0.98 23.96 1.22
N LEU A 84 1.76 24.32 2.25
CA LEU A 84 1.24 24.96 3.46
C LEU A 84 0.59 26.30 3.16
N GLU A 85 1.15 27.10 2.25
CA GLU A 85 0.61 28.39 1.81
C GLU A 85 -0.74 28.21 1.09
N SER A 86 -0.83 27.23 0.21
CA SER A 86 -2.05 26.99 -0.58
C SER A 86 -3.21 26.42 0.25
N GLU A 87 -2.90 25.50 1.17
CA GLU A 87 -3.93 24.75 1.88
C GLU A 87 -4.44 25.44 3.15
N PHE A 88 -3.58 26.15 3.85
CA PHE A 88 -3.93 26.64 5.19
C PHE A 88 -4.07 28.19 5.29
N ALA A 89 -3.74 28.93 4.22
CA ALA A 89 -3.87 30.39 4.15
C ALA A 89 -3.39 31.12 5.43
N LEU A 90 -2.21 30.76 5.92
CA LEU A 90 -1.65 31.29 7.15
C LEU A 90 -1.07 32.65 6.91
N ASP A 91 -1.25 33.58 7.87
CA ASP A 91 -0.54 34.86 7.90
C ASP A 91 0.85 34.66 8.53
N CYS A 92 1.81 34.24 7.71
CA CYS A 92 3.17 33.89 8.11
C CYS A 92 4.21 34.52 7.20
N THR A 93 5.37 34.87 7.78
CA THR A 93 6.53 35.24 6.99
C THR A 93 7.21 34.03 6.36
N PRO A 94 8.04 34.19 5.31
CA PRO A 94 8.80 33.09 4.73
C PRO A 94 9.64 32.31 5.75
N GLU A 95 10.21 33.01 6.73
CA GLU A 95 11.01 32.39 7.80
C GLU A 95 10.15 31.54 8.73
N GLU A 96 8.93 31.98 9.01
CA GLU A 96 7.97 31.24 9.83
C GLU A 96 7.49 29.96 9.11
N TYR A 97 7.24 30.03 7.80
CA TYR A 97 6.96 28.84 7.00
C TYR A 97 8.12 27.84 6.99
N ALA A 98 9.37 28.33 6.86
CA ALA A 98 10.55 27.47 6.93
C ALA A 98 10.71 26.78 8.30
N GLN A 99 10.44 27.51 9.40
CA GLN A 99 10.47 26.94 10.76
C GLN A 99 9.38 25.88 10.95
N LEU A 100 8.17 26.15 10.48
CA LEU A 100 7.06 25.18 10.52
C LEU A 100 7.37 23.93 9.71
N ALA A 101 7.86 24.11 8.49
CA ALA A 101 8.27 23.00 7.62
C ALA A 101 9.38 22.16 8.27
N GLY A 102 10.38 22.82 8.89
CA GLY A 102 11.43 22.14 9.65
C GLY A 102 10.90 21.33 10.82
N TYR A 103 9.97 21.88 11.59
CA TYR A 103 9.33 21.16 12.69
C TYR A 103 8.59 19.89 12.20
N VAL A 104 7.80 20.03 11.14
CA VAL A 104 7.08 18.88 10.54
C VAL A 104 8.07 17.82 10.05
N PHE A 105 9.14 18.25 9.38
CA PHE A 105 10.18 17.34 8.90
C PHE A 105 10.83 16.53 10.02
N ASP A 106 11.19 17.20 11.12
CA ASP A 106 11.81 16.54 12.28
C ASP A 106 10.87 15.53 12.93
N LYS A 107 9.56 15.82 12.96
CA LYS A 107 8.54 14.86 13.44
C LYS A 107 8.42 13.65 12.52
N ILE A 108 8.42 13.85 11.21
CA ILE A 108 8.36 12.73 10.24
C ILE A 108 9.62 11.88 10.30
N LYS A 109 10.78 12.52 10.42
CA LYS A 109 12.09 11.86 10.55
C LYS A 109 12.28 11.21 11.93
N ASN A 110 11.52 11.63 12.94
CA ASN A 110 11.61 11.20 14.33
C ASN A 110 13.05 11.32 14.88
N ASP A 111 13.67 12.49 14.68
CA ASP A 111 15.05 12.76 15.09
C ASP A 111 16.07 11.73 14.57
N GLY A 112 15.77 11.06 13.48
CA GLY A 112 16.61 10.01 12.93
C GLY A 112 16.53 8.67 13.68
N LYS A 113 15.51 8.48 14.51
CA LYS A 113 15.26 7.24 15.26
C LYS A 113 14.04 6.50 14.72
N PRO A 114 13.94 5.17 14.92
CA PRO A 114 12.71 4.46 14.60
C PRO A 114 11.59 4.87 15.57
N PHE A 115 10.37 4.87 15.07
CA PHE A 115 9.19 4.83 15.93
C PHE A 115 9.14 3.48 16.62
N SER A 116 8.98 3.46 17.94
CA SER A 116 9.04 2.26 18.77
C SER A 116 7.64 1.92 19.29
N TYR A 117 7.00 0.94 18.70
CA TYR A 117 5.67 0.45 19.08
C TYR A 117 5.81 -0.74 20.02
N GLU A 118 5.33 -0.60 21.24
CA GLU A 118 5.28 -1.68 22.21
C GLU A 118 3.95 -2.41 22.15
N PHE A 119 4.00 -3.75 22.15
CA PHE A 119 2.81 -4.58 22.18
C PHE A 119 3.04 -5.86 22.98
N TYR A 120 1.96 -6.44 23.47
CA TYR A 120 1.99 -7.73 24.15
C TYR A 120 1.86 -8.86 23.14
N ASP A 121 2.81 -9.80 23.18
CA ASP A 121 2.76 -11.04 22.44
C ASP A 121 2.10 -12.12 23.31
N PRO A 122 0.89 -12.59 22.95
CA PRO A 122 0.17 -13.56 23.75
C PRO A 122 0.74 -14.99 23.66
N GLU A 123 1.51 -15.30 22.63
CA GLU A 123 2.15 -16.59 22.45
C GLU A 123 3.35 -16.74 23.36
N GLU A 124 4.27 -15.77 23.31
CA GLU A 124 5.46 -15.74 24.17
C GLU A 124 5.20 -15.15 25.58
N LYS A 125 4.03 -14.52 25.77
CA LYS A 125 3.61 -13.85 27.03
C LYS A 125 4.57 -12.75 27.50
N ILE A 126 5.20 -12.06 26.57
CA ILE A 126 6.13 -10.96 26.83
C ILE A 126 5.69 -9.68 26.10
N ARG A 127 6.23 -8.54 26.52
CA ARG A 127 6.14 -7.30 25.73
C ARG A 127 7.24 -7.28 24.69
N LYS A 128 6.85 -7.05 23.44
CA LYS A 128 7.75 -6.87 22.30
C LYS A 128 7.75 -5.42 21.84
N VAL A 129 8.85 -5.00 21.22
CA VAL A 129 8.99 -3.66 20.63
C VAL A 129 9.21 -3.82 19.13
N ALA A 130 8.28 -3.31 18.35
CA ALA A 130 8.45 -3.19 16.90
C ALA A 130 8.99 -1.81 16.56
N ARG A 131 9.98 -1.76 15.66
CA ARG A 131 10.62 -0.53 15.21
C ARG A 131 10.20 -0.23 13.78
N VAL A 132 9.68 0.97 13.54
CA VAL A 132 9.18 1.40 12.24
C VAL A 132 9.85 2.69 11.82
N TRP A 133 10.25 2.77 10.57
CA TRP A 133 10.79 3.96 9.96
C TRP A 133 9.86 4.41 8.84
N LEU A 134 9.48 5.68 8.80
CA LEU A 134 8.76 6.23 7.65
C LEU A 134 9.72 6.61 6.53
N MET A 135 10.88 7.19 6.88
CA MET A 135 11.94 7.51 5.94
C MET A 135 13.31 7.19 6.52
N LYS A 136 14.29 7.03 5.63
CA LYS A 136 15.71 6.87 5.96
C LYS A 136 16.53 7.87 5.16
N SER A 137 17.70 8.25 5.70
CA SER A 137 18.64 9.13 5.00
C SER A 137 19.87 8.36 4.56
N HIS A 138 20.42 8.77 3.42
CA HIS A 138 21.72 8.36 2.92
C HIS A 138 22.57 9.58 2.61
N PHE A 139 23.84 9.52 3.00
CA PHE A 139 24.82 10.55 2.63
C PHE A 139 25.51 10.12 1.35
N GLN A 140 25.41 10.95 0.31
CA GLN A 140 26.02 10.69 -0.98
C GLN A 140 26.52 11.99 -1.60
N GLU A 141 27.76 12.02 -2.10
CA GLU A 141 28.34 13.17 -2.81
C GLU A 141 28.23 14.51 -2.09
N GLY A 142 28.38 14.51 -0.76
CA GLY A 142 28.31 15.73 0.06
C GLY A 142 26.90 16.17 0.46
N ASN A 143 25.86 15.49 -0.01
CA ASN A 143 24.45 15.76 0.29
C ASN A 143 23.80 14.64 1.08
N ILE A 144 22.75 14.99 1.84
CA ILE A 144 21.88 14.01 2.50
C ILE A 144 20.61 13.86 1.66
N TYR A 145 20.36 12.63 1.25
CA TYR A 145 19.15 12.22 0.52
C TYR A 145 18.23 11.41 1.41
N TYR A 146 16.94 11.69 1.32
CA TYR A 146 15.90 11.02 2.07
C TYR A 146 15.09 10.11 1.17
N TYR A 147 14.77 8.93 1.69
CA TYR A 147 14.04 7.88 0.97
C TYR A 147 12.93 7.37 1.87
N ILE A 148 11.74 7.25 1.29
CA ILE A 148 10.63 6.58 1.97
C ILE A 148 10.96 5.11 2.17
N THR A 149 10.60 4.56 3.33
CA THR A 149 10.79 3.14 3.60
C THR A 149 9.63 2.33 3.06
N GLU A 150 9.83 1.01 2.97
CA GLU A 150 8.79 0.05 2.69
C GLU A 150 7.59 0.18 3.65
N SER A 151 7.87 0.32 4.96
CA SER A 151 6.82 0.55 5.96
C SER A 151 6.06 1.85 5.75
N GLY A 152 6.73 2.92 5.30
CA GLY A 152 6.10 4.19 4.96
C GLY A 152 5.19 4.08 3.74
N ILE A 153 5.62 3.36 2.71
CA ILE A 153 4.80 3.08 1.53
C ILE A 153 3.61 2.18 1.92
N GLU A 154 3.85 1.10 2.66
CA GLU A 154 2.78 0.19 3.09
C GLU A 154 1.74 0.93 3.94
N PHE A 155 2.17 1.80 4.87
CA PHE A 155 1.28 2.65 5.64
C PHE A 155 0.44 3.54 4.72
N TYR A 156 1.07 4.34 3.85
CA TYR A 156 0.37 5.26 2.96
C TYR A 156 -0.67 4.54 2.10
N LEU A 157 -0.29 3.41 1.50
CA LEU A 157 -1.16 2.64 0.63
C LEU A 157 -2.32 1.96 1.40
N ASN A 158 -2.11 1.54 2.66
CA ASN A 158 -3.16 0.90 3.46
C ASN A 158 -4.16 1.89 4.09
N THR A 159 -3.87 3.20 4.08
CA THR A 159 -4.78 4.22 4.64
C THR A 159 -5.79 4.75 3.63
N LYS A 160 -5.58 4.53 2.33
CA LYS A 160 -6.54 4.90 1.30
C LYS A 160 -7.53 3.74 1.10
N GLU A 161 -8.81 3.97 1.33
CA GLU A 161 -9.84 3.16 0.70
C GLU A 161 -9.82 3.51 -0.79
N PHE A 162 -9.11 2.69 -1.56
CA PHE A 162 -8.96 2.94 -2.97
C PHE A 162 -10.28 2.71 -3.70
N LYS A 163 -11.00 3.78 -3.95
CA LYS A 163 -12.01 3.83 -5.01
C LYS A 163 -11.41 4.06 -6.39
N GLU A 164 -10.14 4.50 -6.45
CA GLU A 164 -9.50 4.98 -7.69
C GLU A 164 -8.29 4.15 -8.16
N GLU A 165 -7.84 3.16 -7.41
CA GLU A 165 -6.74 2.28 -7.82
C GLU A 165 -7.00 0.85 -7.36
N SER A 166 -6.65 -0.11 -8.21
CA SER A 166 -6.78 -1.53 -7.88
C SER A 166 -5.86 -1.93 -6.73
N LYS A 167 -6.38 -2.75 -5.80
CA LYS A 167 -5.57 -3.37 -4.75
C LYS A 167 -4.45 -4.23 -5.31
N ILE A 168 -4.64 -4.82 -6.49
CA ILE A 168 -3.64 -5.60 -7.20
C ILE A 168 -2.51 -4.70 -7.71
N SER A 169 -2.84 -3.54 -8.31
CA SER A 169 -1.84 -2.56 -8.76
C SER A 169 -0.93 -2.11 -7.62
N ILE A 170 -1.52 -1.82 -6.44
CA ILE A 170 -0.77 -1.44 -5.25
C ILE A 170 0.22 -2.53 -4.81
N GLN A 171 -0.24 -3.78 -4.73
CA GLN A 171 0.63 -4.88 -4.36
C GLN A 171 1.76 -5.06 -5.39
N GLN A 172 1.50 -4.81 -6.66
CA GLN A 172 2.51 -4.90 -7.70
C GLN A 172 3.58 -3.80 -7.61
N LEU A 173 3.22 -2.58 -7.19
CA LEU A 173 4.19 -1.52 -6.88
C LEU A 173 5.09 -1.90 -5.69
N LEU A 174 4.50 -2.50 -4.66
CA LEU A 174 5.28 -3.03 -3.53
C LEU A 174 6.22 -4.17 -3.98
N LEU A 175 5.75 -5.06 -4.85
CA LEU A 175 6.56 -6.14 -5.42
C LEU A 175 7.76 -5.59 -6.18
N GLU A 176 7.58 -4.57 -7.01
CA GLU A 176 8.67 -3.90 -7.72
C GLU A 176 9.77 -3.45 -6.76
N LYS A 177 9.38 -2.82 -5.64
CA LYS A 177 10.34 -2.39 -4.63
C LYS A 177 11.07 -3.58 -4.00
N MET A 178 10.37 -4.67 -3.66
CA MET A 178 11.00 -5.89 -3.12
C MET A 178 12.04 -6.45 -4.07
N ILE A 179 11.73 -6.51 -5.36
CA ILE A 179 12.67 -7.01 -6.39
C ILE A 179 13.90 -6.09 -6.47
N ARG A 180 13.71 -4.78 -6.53
CA ARG A 180 14.80 -3.79 -6.60
C ARG A 180 15.72 -3.81 -5.37
N THR A 181 15.17 -4.05 -4.18
CA THR A 181 15.92 -4.18 -2.93
C THR A 181 16.46 -5.60 -2.68
N GLN A 182 16.29 -6.52 -3.65
CA GLN A 182 16.68 -7.92 -3.56
C GLN A 182 16.04 -8.69 -2.38
N ASN A 183 14.91 -8.22 -1.89
CA ASN A 183 14.13 -8.90 -0.86
C ASN A 183 13.13 -9.88 -1.51
N PHE A 184 13.63 -10.95 -2.10
CA PHE A 184 12.82 -11.92 -2.86
C PHE A 184 11.83 -12.67 -1.97
N LYS A 185 12.20 -12.95 -0.71
CA LYS A 185 11.31 -13.56 0.26
C LYS A 185 10.10 -12.65 0.58
N GLY A 186 10.34 -11.35 0.81
CA GLY A 186 9.28 -10.35 0.96
C GLY A 186 8.43 -10.24 -0.31
N GLY A 187 9.06 -10.30 -1.49
CA GLY A 187 8.36 -10.33 -2.78
C GLY A 187 7.37 -11.49 -2.90
N ARG A 188 7.72 -12.69 -2.45
CA ARG A 188 6.80 -13.84 -2.44
C ARG A 188 5.57 -13.63 -1.56
N GLU A 189 5.74 -12.99 -0.39
CA GLU A 189 4.58 -12.65 0.45
C GLU A 189 3.65 -11.64 -0.23
N ILE A 190 4.20 -10.71 -0.98
CA ILE A 190 3.40 -9.78 -1.80
C ILE A 190 2.64 -10.53 -2.90
N VAL A 191 3.29 -11.46 -3.61
CA VAL A 191 2.61 -12.26 -4.64
C VAL A 191 1.46 -13.09 -4.06
N LYS A 192 1.61 -13.64 -2.85
CA LYS A 192 0.50 -14.31 -2.15
C LYS A 192 -0.67 -13.36 -1.89
N ARG A 193 -0.39 -12.09 -1.50
CA ARG A 193 -1.44 -11.07 -1.33
C ARG A 193 -2.14 -10.77 -2.66
N ILE A 194 -1.41 -10.66 -3.77
CA ILE A 194 -2.00 -10.52 -5.11
C ILE A 194 -2.95 -11.68 -5.41
N CYS A 195 -2.51 -12.92 -5.22
CA CYS A 195 -3.37 -14.09 -5.42
C CYS A 195 -4.65 -14.03 -4.56
N ASN A 196 -4.55 -13.60 -3.31
CA ASN A 196 -5.71 -13.46 -2.43
C ASN A 196 -6.69 -12.38 -2.92
N GLU A 197 -6.20 -11.25 -3.43
CA GLU A 197 -7.08 -10.23 -4.01
C GLU A 197 -7.78 -10.74 -5.27
N VAL A 198 -7.09 -11.45 -6.16
CA VAL A 198 -7.70 -12.11 -7.32
C VAL A 198 -8.80 -13.09 -6.90
N LEU A 199 -8.57 -13.88 -5.84
CA LEU A 199 -9.58 -14.80 -5.32
C LEU A 199 -10.80 -14.07 -4.76
N LYS A 200 -10.60 -12.94 -4.06
CA LYS A 200 -11.72 -12.11 -3.58
C LYS A 200 -12.56 -11.58 -4.73
N LEU A 201 -11.92 -11.07 -5.79
CA LEU A 201 -12.63 -10.60 -6.99
C LEU A 201 -13.42 -11.75 -7.66
N LYS A 202 -12.88 -12.97 -7.72
CA LYS A 202 -13.61 -14.15 -8.20
C LYS A 202 -14.84 -14.44 -7.34
N MET A 203 -14.76 -14.27 -6.02
CA MET A 203 -15.90 -14.43 -5.13
C MET A 203 -16.96 -13.36 -5.37
N GLN A 204 -16.58 -12.08 -5.41
CA GLN A 204 -17.48 -10.97 -5.69
C GLN A 204 -18.21 -11.14 -7.03
N LYS A 205 -17.48 -11.56 -8.08
CA LYS A 205 -18.10 -11.88 -9.38
C LYS A 205 -19.19 -12.96 -9.26
N ARG A 206 -18.95 -14.00 -8.44
CA ARG A 206 -19.96 -15.06 -8.22
C ARG A 206 -21.18 -14.52 -7.49
N GLU A 207 -21.00 -13.66 -6.49
CA GLU A 207 -22.09 -13.00 -5.77
C GLU A 207 -22.93 -12.14 -6.70
N VAL A 208 -22.28 -11.33 -7.55
CA VAL A 208 -22.97 -10.53 -8.58
C VAL A 208 -23.80 -11.42 -9.48
N LEU A 209 -23.24 -12.52 -9.98
CA LEU A 209 -23.97 -13.46 -10.85
C LEU A 209 -25.16 -14.09 -10.14
N GLN A 210 -25.05 -14.46 -8.85
CA GLN A 210 -26.14 -15.01 -8.08
C GLN A 210 -27.29 -14.02 -7.92
N VAL A 211 -26.98 -12.76 -7.59
CA VAL A 211 -28.00 -11.73 -7.44
C VAL A 211 -28.67 -11.41 -8.79
N LEU A 212 -27.90 -11.33 -9.88
CA LEU A 212 -28.42 -11.11 -11.25
C LEU A 212 -29.48 -12.14 -11.64
N VAL A 213 -29.30 -13.41 -11.26
CA VAL A 213 -30.24 -14.49 -11.60
C VAL A 213 -31.56 -14.38 -10.80
N HIS A 214 -31.53 -13.86 -9.58
CA HIS A 214 -32.70 -13.77 -8.70
C HIS A 214 -33.38 -12.41 -8.72
N ASP A 215 -32.61 -11.32 -8.89
CA ASP A 215 -33.08 -9.94 -8.91
C ASP A 215 -32.24 -9.14 -9.92
N LEU A 216 -32.75 -9.04 -11.13
CA LEU A 216 -32.04 -8.36 -12.24
C LEU A 216 -31.74 -6.89 -11.92
N LYS A 217 -32.67 -6.17 -11.26
CA LYS A 217 -32.49 -4.74 -10.96
C LYS A 217 -31.35 -4.50 -9.98
N ASN A 218 -31.37 -5.21 -8.84
CA ASN A 218 -30.33 -5.10 -7.83
C ASN A 218 -29.01 -5.70 -8.35
N GLY A 219 -29.07 -6.80 -9.10
CA GLY A 219 -27.91 -7.41 -9.72
C GLY A 219 -27.20 -6.50 -10.72
N LEU A 220 -27.93 -5.71 -11.50
CA LEU A 220 -27.34 -4.72 -12.41
C LEU A 220 -26.62 -3.58 -11.66
N SER A 221 -27.13 -3.17 -10.50
CA SER A 221 -26.45 -2.18 -9.65
C SER A 221 -25.11 -2.73 -9.14
N LEU A 222 -25.14 -3.93 -8.55
CA LEU A 222 -23.93 -4.60 -8.07
C LEU A 222 -22.91 -4.92 -9.19
N TYR A 223 -23.42 -5.29 -10.38
CA TYR A 223 -22.57 -5.50 -11.56
C TYR A 223 -21.83 -4.23 -11.97
N ARG A 224 -22.52 -3.07 -12.01
CA ARG A 224 -21.89 -1.78 -12.36
C ARG A 224 -20.82 -1.40 -11.36
N GLU A 225 -21.12 -1.53 -10.07
CA GLU A 225 -20.18 -1.26 -8.99
C GLU A 225 -18.95 -2.18 -9.10
N PHE A 226 -19.15 -3.49 -9.21
CA PHE A 226 -18.07 -4.46 -9.41
C PHE A 226 -17.23 -4.14 -10.66
N PHE A 227 -17.87 -3.78 -11.77
CA PHE A 227 -17.17 -3.50 -13.02
C PHE A 227 -16.33 -2.23 -12.92
N GLN A 228 -16.86 -1.16 -12.31
CA GLN A 228 -16.15 0.09 -12.09
C GLN A 228 -14.97 -0.03 -11.11
N GLU A 229 -15.13 -0.86 -10.07
CA GLU A 229 -14.10 -1.02 -9.05
C GLU A 229 -12.99 -2.02 -9.42
N SER A 230 -13.24 -2.92 -10.37
CA SER A 230 -12.34 -4.03 -10.63
C SER A 230 -11.89 -4.13 -12.09
N VAL A 231 -12.83 -4.15 -13.02
CA VAL A 231 -12.51 -4.53 -14.41
C VAL A 231 -11.83 -3.42 -15.20
N CYS A 232 -12.04 -2.17 -14.81
CA CYS A 232 -11.40 -1.01 -15.49
C CYS A 232 -9.86 -0.98 -15.30
N TRP A 233 -9.32 -1.73 -14.34
CA TRP A 233 -7.88 -1.72 -14.01
C TRP A 233 -7.09 -2.86 -14.65
N PHE A 234 -7.74 -3.82 -15.32
CA PHE A 234 -7.07 -5.03 -15.78
C PHE A 234 -5.92 -4.80 -16.76
N ASP A 235 -6.02 -3.81 -17.64
CA ASP A 235 -4.96 -3.51 -18.61
C ASP A 235 -3.71 -2.95 -17.88
N GLU A 236 -3.91 -2.03 -16.94
CA GLU A 236 -2.84 -1.47 -16.11
C GLU A 236 -2.19 -2.54 -15.22
N GLU A 237 -3.02 -3.38 -14.59
CA GLU A 237 -2.55 -4.50 -13.78
C GLU A 237 -1.71 -5.48 -14.60
N HIS A 238 -2.12 -5.76 -15.84
CA HIS A 238 -1.38 -6.62 -16.76
C HIS A 238 0.00 -6.03 -17.10
N ASP A 239 0.07 -4.73 -17.38
CA ASP A 239 1.34 -4.03 -17.66
C ASP A 239 2.28 -4.09 -16.46
N LEU A 240 1.77 -3.93 -15.26
CA LEU A 240 2.54 -4.07 -14.02
C LEU A 240 3.06 -5.51 -13.81
N PHE A 241 2.26 -6.53 -14.13
CA PHE A 241 2.73 -7.93 -14.12
C PHE A 241 3.89 -8.14 -15.10
N MET A 242 3.78 -7.61 -16.31
CA MET A 242 4.82 -7.71 -17.33
C MET A 242 6.09 -6.97 -16.90
N LYS A 243 5.96 -5.79 -16.30
CA LYS A 243 7.07 -5.00 -15.76
C LYS A 243 7.80 -5.78 -14.66
N ASN A 244 7.08 -6.32 -13.68
CA ASN A 244 7.66 -7.09 -12.57
C ASN A 244 8.36 -8.36 -13.06
N THR A 245 7.79 -9.05 -14.05
CA THR A 245 8.42 -10.22 -14.67
C THR A 245 9.77 -9.86 -15.31
N ARG A 246 9.85 -8.72 -16.02
CA ARG A 246 11.12 -8.23 -16.59
C ARG A 246 12.16 -7.89 -15.53
N LEU A 247 11.72 -7.28 -14.42
CA LEU A 247 12.62 -6.97 -13.30
C LEU A 247 13.18 -8.22 -12.63
N ILE A 248 12.37 -9.26 -12.44
CA ILE A 248 12.84 -10.56 -11.93
C ILE A 248 13.86 -11.19 -12.88
N ALA A 249 13.59 -11.18 -14.19
CA ALA A 249 14.51 -11.69 -15.19
C ALA A 249 15.86 -10.93 -15.19
N GLY A 250 15.80 -9.59 -15.05
CA GLY A 250 16.97 -8.74 -14.87
C GLY A 250 17.75 -9.08 -13.60
N ALA A 251 17.08 -9.25 -12.46
CA ALA A 251 17.70 -9.65 -11.20
C ALA A 251 18.40 -11.03 -11.32
N MET A 252 17.77 -11.97 -12.02
CA MET A 252 18.36 -13.29 -12.30
C MET A 252 19.68 -13.21 -13.08
N SER A 253 19.75 -12.30 -14.06
CA SER A 253 20.93 -12.14 -14.91
C SER A 253 22.11 -11.46 -14.20
N MET A 254 21.87 -10.71 -13.13
CA MET A 254 22.88 -9.94 -12.39
C MET A 254 23.54 -10.72 -11.24
N LEU A 255 23.10 -11.93 -10.95
CA LEU A 255 23.65 -12.74 -9.85
C LEU A 255 25.06 -13.25 -10.15
N SER A 256 26.00 -12.92 -9.28
CA SER A 256 27.37 -13.42 -9.37
C SER A 256 27.48 -14.92 -8.98
N PRO A 257 28.53 -15.63 -9.40
CA PRO A 257 28.70 -17.07 -9.11
C PRO A 257 28.82 -17.46 -7.65
N VAL A 258 29.15 -16.54 -6.76
CA VAL A 258 29.49 -16.83 -5.35
C VAL A 258 28.26 -16.74 -4.41
N ASP A 259 27.26 -15.87 -4.69
CA ASP A 259 26.06 -15.69 -3.85
C ASP A 259 24.91 -16.66 -4.20
N GLN A 260 25.21 -17.76 -4.87
CA GLN A 260 24.39 -18.27 -5.95
C GLN A 260 23.27 -19.23 -5.58
N ILE A 261 23.34 -20.04 -4.55
CA ILE A 261 22.38 -21.16 -4.45
C ILE A 261 21.05 -20.68 -3.83
N LYS A 262 21.12 -19.99 -2.71
CA LYS A 262 19.91 -19.58 -1.97
C LYS A 262 19.13 -18.45 -2.66
N ASN A 263 19.87 -17.45 -3.19
CA ASN A 263 19.21 -16.31 -3.86
C ASN A 263 18.62 -16.73 -5.21
N LYS A 264 19.24 -17.64 -5.96
CA LYS A 264 18.68 -18.20 -7.20
C LYS A 264 17.41 -18.96 -6.97
N GLU A 265 17.36 -19.78 -5.92
CA GLU A 265 16.16 -20.53 -5.56
C GLU A 265 14.99 -19.59 -5.20
N GLU A 266 15.23 -18.57 -4.38
CA GLU A 266 14.21 -17.59 -4.00
C GLU A 266 13.68 -16.77 -5.20
N ILE A 267 14.57 -16.36 -6.11
CA ILE A 267 14.17 -15.66 -7.34
C ILE A 267 13.37 -16.58 -8.25
N PHE A 268 13.77 -17.83 -8.42
CA PHE A 268 13.05 -18.79 -9.24
C PHE A 268 11.64 -19.08 -8.68
N LEU A 269 11.54 -19.22 -7.35
CA LEU A 269 10.26 -19.40 -6.69
C LEU A 269 9.36 -18.15 -6.86
N LEU A 270 9.93 -16.95 -6.70
CA LEU A 270 9.21 -15.70 -6.92
C LEU A 270 8.69 -15.58 -8.36
N ASP A 271 9.51 -15.88 -9.36
CA ASP A 271 9.13 -15.87 -10.78
C ASP A 271 7.97 -16.84 -11.06
N SER A 272 8.09 -18.06 -10.54
CA SER A 272 7.05 -19.09 -10.69
C SER A 272 5.73 -18.67 -10.04
N GLU A 273 5.78 -18.14 -8.82
CA GLU A 273 4.61 -17.66 -8.09
C GLU A 273 3.97 -16.45 -8.79
N LEU A 274 4.76 -15.50 -9.33
CA LEU A 274 4.25 -14.35 -10.07
C LEU A 274 3.57 -14.77 -11.38
N LYS A 275 4.15 -15.70 -12.13
CA LYS A 275 3.52 -16.26 -13.35
C LYS A 275 2.20 -16.93 -13.04
N ARG A 276 2.10 -17.64 -11.90
CA ARG A 276 0.85 -18.20 -11.43
C ARG A 276 -0.19 -17.13 -11.09
N ALA A 277 0.21 -16.07 -10.39
CA ALA A 277 -0.68 -14.95 -10.06
C ALA A 277 -1.21 -14.27 -11.33
N MET A 278 -0.34 -14.04 -12.31
CA MET A 278 -0.71 -13.48 -13.62
C MET A 278 -1.68 -14.38 -14.37
N ALA A 279 -1.49 -15.69 -14.36
CA ALA A 279 -2.42 -16.64 -14.99
C ALA A 279 -3.81 -16.61 -14.32
N MET A 280 -3.86 -16.56 -12.97
CA MET A 280 -5.11 -16.42 -12.22
C MET A 280 -5.84 -15.10 -12.52
N HIS A 281 -5.10 -14.02 -12.69
CA HIS A 281 -5.63 -12.71 -13.05
C HIS A 281 -6.20 -12.72 -14.49
N SER A 282 -5.48 -13.28 -15.45
CA SER A 282 -5.95 -13.42 -16.84
C SER A 282 -7.21 -14.31 -16.95
N GLU A 283 -7.30 -15.36 -16.14
CA GLU A 283 -8.50 -16.18 -16.04
C GLU A 283 -9.69 -15.37 -15.50
N LEU A 284 -9.49 -14.58 -14.44
CA LEU A 284 -10.51 -13.68 -13.89
C LEU A 284 -11.00 -12.68 -14.95
N LEU A 285 -10.10 -12.07 -15.74
CA LEU A 285 -10.48 -11.19 -16.85
C LEU A 285 -11.40 -11.90 -17.85
N SER A 286 -11.04 -13.10 -18.29
CA SER A 286 -11.87 -13.91 -19.19
C SER A 286 -13.25 -14.18 -18.60
N GLU A 287 -13.31 -14.54 -17.32
CA GLU A 287 -14.56 -14.78 -16.60
C GLU A 287 -15.43 -13.50 -16.44
N CYS A 288 -14.80 -12.32 -16.31
CA CYS A 288 -15.51 -11.04 -16.27
C CYS A 288 -16.09 -10.65 -17.65
N MET A 289 -15.38 -10.95 -18.73
CA MET A 289 -15.89 -10.75 -20.09
C MET A 289 -17.08 -11.68 -20.38
N ASP A 290 -17.07 -12.92 -19.87
CA ASP A 290 -18.22 -13.81 -19.95
C ASP A 290 -19.42 -13.32 -19.15
N LEU A 291 -19.16 -12.79 -17.93
CA LEU A 291 -20.22 -12.16 -17.12
C LEU A 291 -20.85 -10.99 -17.86
N ARG A 292 -20.07 -10.13 -18.50
CA ARG A 292 -20.55 -9.00 -19.29
C ARG A 292 -21.52 -9.47 -20.39
N ARG A 293 -21.10 -10.48 -21.19
CA ARG A 293 -21.95 -11.05 -22.24
C ARG A 293 -23.29 -11.59 -21.70
N LYS A 294 -23.26 -12.25 -20.52
CA LYS A 294 -24.48 -12.73 -19.87
C LYS A 294 -25.39 -11.59 -19.44
N VAL A 295 -24.82 -10.51 -18.85
CA VAL A 295 -25.59 -9.34 -18.43
C VAL A 295 -26.26 -8.69 -19.63
N ASP A 296 -25.52 -8.46 -20.72
CA ASP A 296 -26.07 -7.88 -21.95
C ASP A 296 -27.27 -8.72 -22.48
N SER A 297 -27.12 -10.03 -22.53
CA SER A 297 -28.20 -10.95 -22.95
C SER A 297 -29.43 -10.89 -22.00
N MET A 298 -29.21 -10.83 -20.68
CA MET A 298 -30.31 -10.74 -19.70
C MET A 298 -31.08 -9.43 -19.83
N VAL A 299 -30.37 -8.31 -20.08
CA VAL A 299 -31.01 -7.01 -20.31
C VAL A 299 -31.84 -7.01 -21.60
N GLU A 300 -31.30 -7.55 -22.69
CA GLU A 300 -32.03 -7.67 -23.96
C GLU A 300 -33.33 -8.50 -23.79
N LEU A 301 -33.25 -9.65 -23.13
CA LEU A 301 -34.42 -10.50 -22.86
C LEU A 301 -35.47 -9.78 -22.00
N SER A 302 -35.03 -9.00 -21.00
CA SER A 302 -35.95 -8.25 -20.12
C SER A 302 -36.69 -7.15 -20.89
N LEU A 303 -36.05 -6.52 -21.87
CA LEU A 303 -36.69 -5.51 -22.73
C LEU A 303 -37.73 -6.11 -23.67
N ILE A 304 -37.53 -7.34 -24.16
CA ILE A 304 -38.46 -8.05 -25.03
C ILE A 304 -39.74 -8.47 -24.27
N HIS A 305 -39.68 -8.71 -22.97
CA HIS A 305 -40.81 -9.13 -22.12
C HIS A 305 -41.67 -7.96 -21.62
N ILE A 306 -41.24 -6.72 -21.84
CA ILE A 306 -42.00 -5.51 -21.47
C ILE A 306 -42.90 -5.00 -22.61
N TRP A 307 -42.84 -5.60 -23.79
CA TRP A 307 -43.73 -5.37 -24.95
C TRP A 307 -44.58 -6.63 -25.19
#